data_0275da465c208f2318e0f5be9e1c36d0
#
_entry.id   0275da465c208f2318e0f5be9e1c36d0
#
_cell.length_a   1.000
_cell.length_b   1.000
_cell.length_c   1.000
_cell.angle_alpha   90.00
_cell.angle_beta   90.00
_cell.angle_gamma   90.00
#
_symmetry.space_group_name_H-M   'P 1'
#
loop_
_entity.id
_entity.type
_entity.pdbx_description
1 polymer ?
#
loop_
_entity_poly.entity_id
_entity_poly.type
_entity_poly.pdbx_seq_one_letter_code
_entity_poly.pdbx_strand_id
1 'polypeptide(L)'
;MSTPPAVLMVELIMSIDRMITSAQNAGSRPPEWLADTDDQWAPPVILGHISQVDELVWLPRIHLMCQAQAAGEPAPQFVWWEPNPAETVAKFGIQSLEDVAALAMSHRTTLLSAVKDLTPTQWQAKAKHDAF
;
A
#
# COMPACT_ATOMS: atom_id res chain seq x y z
N MET A 1 -23.44 -3.02 -7.81
CA MET A 1 -22.56 -4.05 -8.41
C MET A 1 -21.12 -3.83 -7.97
N SER A 2 -20.45 -4.89 -7.60
CA SER A 2 -19.01 -4.78 -7.26
C SER A 2 -18.17 -4.68 -8.54
N THR A 3 -17.04 -3.98 -8.44
CA THR A 3 -16.07 -3.87 -9.54
C THR A 3 -15.45 -5.25 -9.83
N PRO A 4 -15.38 -5.67 -11.10
CA PRO A 4 -14.75 -6.95 -11.44
C PRO A 4 -13.27 -7.01 -11.00
N PRO A 5 -12.77 -8.16 -10.55
CA PRO A 5 -11.37 -8.30 -10.13
C PRO A 5 -10.34 -7.83 -11.15
N ALA A 6 -10.56 -8.12 -12.43
CA ALA A 6 -9.64 -7.69 -13.48
C ALA A 6 -9.51 -6.17 -13.58
N VAL A 7 -10.60 -5.44 -13.39
CA VAL A 7 -10.60 -3.96 -13.38
C VAL A 7 -9.86 -3.43 -12.17
N LEU A 8 -10.10 -4.02 -10.99
CA LEU A 8 -9.39 -3.63 -9.76
C LEU A 8 -7.87 -3.84 -9.89
N MET A 9 -7.44 -4.93 -10.51
CA MET A 9 -6.02 -5.19 -10.75
C MET A 9 -5.39 -4.16 -11.67
N VAL A 10 -6.07 -3.77 -12.75
CA VAL A 10 -5.60 -2.71 -13.64
C VAL A 10 -5.49 -1.38 -12.90
N GLU A 11 -6.48 -1.04 -12.07
CA GLU A 11 -6.47 0.19 -11.27
C GLU A 11 -5.30 0.19 -10.26
N LEU A 12 -5.00 -0.93 -9.63
CA LEU A 12 -3.86 -1.06 -8.70
C LEU A 12 -2.52 -0.82 -9.41
N ILE A 13 -2.35 -1.37 -10.61
CA ILE A 13 -1.15 -1.15 -11.41
C ILE A 13 -1.04 0.31 -11.84
N MET A 14 -2.13 0.88 -12.37
CA MET A 14 -2.13 2.25 -12.86
C MET A 14 -1.96 3.28 -11.75
N SER A 15 -2.50 3.01 -10.56
CA SER A 15 -2.36 3.93 -9.43
C SER A 15 -0.91 4.06 -8.96
N ILE A 16 -0.19 2.96 -8.83
CA ILE A 16 1.21 3.02 -8.42
C ILE A 16 2.09 3.69 -9.49
N ASP A 17 1.83 3.41 -10.75
CA ASP A 17 2.55 4.05 -11.86
C ASP A 17 2.34 5.56 -11.86
N ARG A 18 1.09 6.02 -11.70
CA ARG A 18 0.78 7.45 -11.60
C ARG A 18 1.43 8.12 -10.38
N MET A 19 1.48 7.43 -9.25
CA MET A 19 2.11 7.96 -8.04
C MET A 19 3.62 8.10 -8.21
N ILE A 20 4.26 7.10 -8.81
CA ILE A 20 5.70 7.16 -9.10
C ILE A 20 5.99 8.30 -10.09
N THR A 21 5.21 8.43 -11.15
CA THR A 21 5.36 9.53 -12.12
C THR A 21 5.18 10.89 -11.45
N SER A 22 4.17 11.04 -10.62
CA SER A 22 3.93 12.29 -9.86
C SER A 22 5.10 12.62 -8.93
N ALA A 23 5.64 11.62 -8.25
CA ALA A 23 6.80 11.78 -7.37
C ALA A 23 8.05 12.20 -8.14
N GLN A 24 8.28 11.60 -9.31
CA GLN A 24 9.40 11.95 -10.19
C GLN A 24 9.29 13.41 -10.67
N ASN A 25 8.08 13.86 -10.99
CA ASN A 25 7.84 15.24 -11.41
C ASN A 25 7.99 16.25 -10.26
N ALA A 26 7.66 15.84 -9.04
CA ALA A 26 7.77 16.69 -7.86
C ALA A 26 9.21 16.79 -7.32
N GLY A 27 10.07 15.79 -7.60
CA GLY A 27 11.43 15.72 -7.10
C GLY A 27 11.55 15.07 -5.72
N SER A 28 12.74 15.18 -5.11
CA SER A 28 13.06 14.46 -3.87
C SER A 28 12.75 15.23 -2.59
N ARG A 29 12.38 16.51 -2.70
CA ARG A 29 12.18 17.40 -1.54
C ARG A 29 10.82 18.06 -1.62
N PRO A 30 10.19 18.35 -0.47
CA PRO A 30 8.97 19.16 -0.47
C PRO A 30 9.29 20.59 -0.96
N PRO A 31 8.31 21.28 -1.54
CA PRO A 31 8.47 22.71 -1.87
C PRO A 31 8.91 23.51 -0.65
N GLU A 32 9.69 24.57 -0.87
CA GLU A 32 10.22 25.40 0.24
C GLU A 32 9.15 25.92 1.18
N TRP A 33 7.98 26.27 0.64
CA TRP A 33 6.86 26.78 1.42
C TRP A 33 6.19 25.69 2.30
N LEU A 34 6.53 24.41 2.11
CA LEU A 34 6.07 23.29 2.93
C LEU A 34 7.17 22.77 3.86
N ALA A 35 8.42 23.19 3.69
CA ALA A 35 9.58 22.59 4.35
C ALA A 35 9.58 22.72 5.87
N ASP A 36 8.86 23.69 6.42
CA ASP A 36 8.84 24.00 7.85
C ASP A 36 7.71 23.26 8.61
N THR A 37 6.97 22.38 7.95
CA THR A 37 5.87 21.67 8.60
C THR A 37 6.19 20.20 8.78
N ASP A 38 6.04 19.68 10.00
CA ASP A 38 6.29 18.28 10.34
C ASP A 38 5.32 17.31 9.62
N ASP A 39 4.21 17.83 9.10
CA ASP A 39 3.19 17.04 8.42
C ASP A 39 3.47 16.87 6.92
N GLN A 40 4.55 17.47 6.41
CA GLN A 40 4.86 17.45 4.98
C GLN A 40 6.00 16.48 4.70
N TRP A 41 5.69 15.43 3.97
CA TRP A 41 6.67 14.43 3.58
C TRP A 41 7.18 14.68 2.16
N ALA A 42 8.49 14.50 1.98
CA ALA A 42 9.08 14.51 0.64
C ALA A 42 8.55 13.31 -0.18
N PRO A 43 8.55 13.40 -1.52
CA PRO A 43 8.07 12.30 -2.37
C PRO A 43 8.64 10.92 -2.05
N PRO A 44 9.94 10.74 -1.74
CA PRO A 44 10.44 9.41 -1.35
C PRO A 44 9.78 8.87 -0.08
N VAL A 45 9.48 9.72 0.87
CA VAL A 45 8.82 9.31 2.12
C VAL A 45 7.38 8.90 1.86
N ILE A 46 6.67 9.62 1.00
CA ILE A 46 5.30 9.29 0.62
C ILE A 46 5.24 7.93 -0.10
N LEU A 47 6.10 7.72 -1.09
CA LEU A 47 6.18 6.44 -1.79
C LEU A 47 6.59 5.30 -0.86
N GLY A 48 7.52 5.56 0.04
CA GLY A 48 7.95 4.59 1.04
C GLY A 48 6.80 4.18 1.96
N HIS A 49 5.99 5.13 2.39
CA HIS A 49 4.80 4.86 3.19
C HIS A 49 3.82 3.96 2.43
N ILE A 50 3.55 4.26 1.17
CA ILE A 50 2.65 3.43 0.34
C ILE A 50 3.20 2.02 0.16
N SER A 51 4.52 1.90 -0.05
CA SER A 51 5.20 0.62 -0.12
C SER A 51 5.01 -0.19 1.17
N GLN A 52 5.11 0.45 2.34
CA GLN A 52 4.86 -0.20 3.62
C GLN A 52 3.41 -0.63 3.79
N VAL A 53 2.46 0.16 3.33
CA VAL A 53 1.03 -0.21 3.38
C VAL A 53 0.78 -1.48 2.57
N ASP A 54 1.35 -1.59 1.38
CA ASP A 54 1.22 -2.80 0.57
C ASP A 54 1.83 -4.02 1.27
N GLU A 55 3.04 -3.88 1.83
CA GLU A 55 3.78 -4.97 2.45
C GLU A 55 3.22 -5.39 3.81
N LEU A 56 2.90 -4.42 4.66
CA LEU A 56 2.60 -4.67 6.08
C LEU A 56 1.11 -4.70 6.39
N VAL A 57 0.28 -4.16 5.53
CA VAL A 57 -1.17 -4.06 5.75
C VAL A 57 -1.94 -4.92 4.76
N TRP A 58 -1.92 -4.58 3.49
CA TRP A 58 -2.80 -5.24 2.52
C TRP A 58 -2.44 -6.70 2.30
N LEU A 59 -1.19 -7.01 2.05
CA LEU A 59 -0.77 -8.39 1.78
C LEU A 59 -1.05 -9.33 2.97
N PRO A 60 -0.61 -9.00 4.21
CA PRO A 60 -0.91 -9.84 5.36
C PRO A 60 -2.41 -9.99 5.63
N ARG A 61 -3.18 -8.92 5.46
CA ARG A 61 -4.63 -8.96 5.68
C ARG A 61 -5.35 -9.86 4.69
N ILE A 62 -4.97 -9.82 3.42
CA ILE A 62 -5.53 -10.71 2.41
C ILE A 62 -5.24 -12.17 2.78
N HIS A 63 -4.01 -12.49 3.19
CA HIS A 63 -3.65 -13.84 3.62
C HIS A 63 -4.47 -14.29 4.82
N LEU A 64 -4.64 -13.44 5.83
CA LEU A 64 -5.43 -13.76 7.02
C LEU A 64 -6.90 -13.99 6.69
N MET A 65 -7.47 -13.19 5.81
CA MET A 65 -8.86 -13.36 5.36
C MET A 65 -9.05 -14.70 4.65
N CYS A 66 -8.14 -15.06 3.77
CA CYS A 66 -8.19 -16.33 3.05
C CYS A 66 -7.99 -17.53 3.97
N GLN A 67 -7.08 -17.43 4.94
CA GLN A 67 -6.84 -18.48 5.93
C GLN A 67 -8.08 -18.71 6.80
N ALA A 68 -8.69 -17.65 7.30
CA ALA A 68 -9.90 -17.77 8.12
C ALA A 68 -11.05 -18.38 7.32
N GLN A 69 -11.22 -17.98 6.07
CA GLN A 69 -12.24 -18.54 5.19
C GLN A 69 -12.02 -20.06 4.97
N ALA A 70 -10.80 -20.43 4.64
CA ALA A 70 -10.45 -21.84 4.39
C ALA A 70 -10.62 -22.73 5.63
N ALA A 71 -10.35 -22.18 6.81
CA ALA A 71 -10.49 -22.88 8.08
C ALA A 71 -11.91 -22.88 8.65
N GLY A 72 -12.85 -22.16 8.02
CA GLY A 72 -14.21 -21.99 8.53
C GLY A 72 -14.27 -21.16 9.81
N GLU A 73 -13.28 -20.31 10.04
CA GLU A 73 -13.20 -19.44 11.20
C GLU A 73 -13.95 -18.13 10.96
N PRO A 74 -14.30 -17.40 12.04
CA PRO A 74 -14.91 -16.08 11.91
C PRO A 74 -14.03 -15.12 11.11
N ALA A 75 -14.64 -14.15 10.42
CA ALA A 75 -13.92 -13.12 9.67
C ALA A 75 -12.94 -12.39 10.62
N PRO A 76 -11.67 -12.23 10.21
CA PRO A 76 -10.71 -11.53 11.06
C PRO A 76 -11.12 -10.08 11.26
N GLN A 77 -10.78 -9.53 12.42
CA GLN A 77 -11.01 -8.14 12.74
C GLN A 77 -9.71 -7.38 12.65
N PHE A 78 -9.72 -6.26 11.90
CA PHE A 78 -8.58 -5.39 11.73
C PHE A 78 -8.83 -4.05 12.40
N VAL A 79 -7.74 -3.44 12.86
CA VAL A 79 -7.75 -2.10 13.43
C VAL A 79 -7.05 -1.14 12.46
N TRP A 80 -7.29 0.15 12.64
CA TRP A 80 -6.59 1.17 11.89
C TRP A 80 -5.09 1.03 12.10
N TRP A 81 -4.34 1.01 11.00
CA TRP A 81 -2.88 0.94 11.04
C TRP A 81 -2.29 2.30 10.70
N GLU A 82 -1.37 2.74 11.55
CA GLU A 82 -0.60 3.95 11.29
C GLU A 82 0.89 3.66 11.50
N PRO A 83 1.75 4.17 10.61
CA PRO A 83 3.19 4.09 10.85
C PRO A 83 3.59 5.09 11.93
N ASN A 84 4.77 4.88 12.51
CA ASN A 84 5.42 5.95 13.28
C ASN A 84 5.99 6.96 12.29
N PRO A 85 5.53 8.23 12.29
CA PRO A 85 5.97 9.21 11.29
C PRO A 85 7.48 9.46 11.31
N ALA A 86 8.09 9.55 12.49
CA ALA A 86 9.51 9.79 12.63
C ALA A 86 10.35 8.63 12.04
N GLU A 87 9.93 7.39 12.28
CA GLU A 87 10.60 6.22 11.73
C GLU A 87 10.45 6.16 10.20
N THR A 88 9.29 6.50 9.67
CA THR A 88 9.04 6.54 8.23
C THR A 88 9.94 7.57 7.55
N VAL A 89 10.02 8.77 8.10
CA VAL A 89 10.91 9.82 7.59
C VAL A 89 12.39 9.38 7.68
N ALA A 90 12.80 8.81 8.80
CA ALA A 90 14.18 8.34 8.97
C ALA A 90 14.55 7.25 7.96
N LYS A 91 13.63 6.34 7.69
CA LYS A 91 13.87 5.22 6.76
C LYS A 91 13.94 5.66 5.31
N PHE A 92 12.98 6.46 4.86
CA PHE A 92 12.83 6.80 3.44
C PHE A 92 13.40 8.16 3.06
N GLY A 93 13.56 9.07 4.02
CA GLY A 93 14.10 10.39 3.76
C GLY A 93 15.57 10.42 3.35
N ILE A 94 16.31 9.36 3.65
CA ILE A 94 17.72 9.20 3.28
C ILE A 94 17.92 8.40 1.98
N GLN A 95 16.87 7.83 1.44
CA GLN A 95 16.92 7.04 0.20
C GLN A 95 16.67 7.92 -1.02
N SER A 96 17.21 7.50 -2.16
CA SER A 96 16.91 8.18 -3.42
C SER A 96 15.46 7.89 -3.84
N LEU A 97 14.86 8.83 -4.57
CA LEU A 97 13.52 8.63 -5.12
C LEU A 97 13.47 7.41 -6.04
N GLU A 98 14.52 7.19 -6.82
CA GLU A 98 14.64 6.02 -7.70
C GLU A 98 14.57 4.70 -6.91
N ASP A 99 15.31 4.60 -5.81
CA ASP A 99 15.33 3.39 -4.99
C ASP A 99 13.98 3.13 -4.33
N VAL A 100 13.35 4.16 -3.80
CA VAL A 100 12.03 4.03 -3.17
C VAL A 100 10.95 3.73 -4.19
N ALA A 101 11.02 4.30 -5.39
CA ALA A 101 10.10 3.99 -6.48
C ALA A 101 10.21 2.51 -6.90
N ALA A 102 11.43 1.98 -6.99
CA ALA A 102 11.66 0.57 -7.28
C ALA A 102 11.10 -0.33 -6.17
N LEU A 103 11.28 0.05 -4.92
CA LEU A 103 10.74 -0.68 -3.77
C LEU A 103 9.20 -0.67 -3.79
N ALA A 104 8.58 0.47 -4.04
CA ALA A 104 7.12 0.60 -4.12
C ALA A 104 6.56 -0.27 -5.25
N MET A 105 7.21 -0.28 -6.41
CA MET A 105 6.80 -1.13 -7.54
C MET A 105 6.95 -2.61 -7.20
N SER A 106 8.02 -2.99 -6.51
CA SER A 106 8.27 -4.37 -6.07
C SER A 106 7.17 -4.87 -5.12
N HIS A 107 6.84 -4.09 -4.10
CA HIS A 107 5.80 -4.46 -3.15
C HIS A 107 4.41 -4.50 -3.81
N ARG A 108 4.12 -3.57 -4.72
CA ARG A 108 2.86 -3.59 -5.48
C ARG A 108 2.78 -4.81 -6.38
N THR A 109 3.87 -5.20 -7.01
CA THR A 109 3.94 -6.41 -7.85
C THR A 109 3.68 -7.66 -7.02
N THR A 110 4.25 -7.76 -5.83
CA THR A 110 3.99 -8.87 -4.90
C THR A 110 2.52 -8.92 -4.50
N LEU A 111 1.94 -7.78 -4.15
CA LEU A 111 0.52 -7.68 -3.81
C LEU A 111 -0.37 -8.10 -4.99
N LEU A 112 -0.07 -7.64 -6.19
CA LEU A 112 -0.81 -7.98 -7.40
C LEU A 112 -0.74 -9.46 -7.71
N SER A 113 0.42 -10.11 -7.52
CA SER A 113 0.56 -11.56 -7.68
C SER A 113 -0.35 -12.32 -6.73
N ALA A 114 -0.41 -11.89 -5.47
CA ALA A 114 -1.29 -12.52 -4.48
C ALA A 114 -2.77 -12.35 -4.86
N VAL A 115 -3.16 -11.15 -5.31
CA VAL A 115 -4.53 -10.86 -5.72
C VAL A 115 -4.91 -11.62 -6.99
N LYS A 116 -4.00 -11.71 -7.95
CA LYS A 116 -4.21 -12.43 -9.21
C LYS A 116 -4.53 -13.91 -8.99
N ASP A 117 -3.90 -14.52 -7.99
CA ASP A 117 -4.04 -15.94 -7.72
C ASP A 117 -5.26 -16.27 -6.84
N LEU A 118 -6.03 -15.27 -6.40
CA LEU A 118 -7.23 -15.50 -5.62
C LEU A 118 -8.31 -16.22 -6.45
N THR A 119 -8.86 -17.29 -5.88
CA THR A 119 -10.00 -18.00 -6.47
C THR A 119 -11.26 -17.17 -6.34
N PRO A 120 -12.33 -17.45 -7.14
CA PRO A 120 -13.62 -16.78 -6.96
C PRO A 120 -14.17 -16.88 -5.53
N THR A 121 -13.97 -18.00 -4.86
CA THR A 121 -14.37 -18.18 -3.46
C THR A 121 -13.55 -17.26 -2.54
N GLN A 122 -12.26 -17.16 -2.74
CA GLN A 122 -11.38 -16.29 -1.94
C GLN A 122 -11.74 -14.81 -2.10
N TRP A 123 -12.21 -14.39 -3.29
CA TRP A 123 -12.70 -13.03 -3.49
C TRP A 123 -13.92 -12.68 -2.63
N GLN A 124 -14.62 -13.68 -2.08
CA GLN A 124 -15.75 -13.49 -1.17
C GLN A 124 -15.32 -13.46 0.31
N ALA A 125 -14.05 -13.67 0.60
CA ALA A 125 -13.53 -13.62 1.98
C ALA A 125 -13.79 -12.23 2.57
N LYS A 126 -14.12 -12.20 3.87
CA LYS A 126 -14.55 -10.99 4.56
C LYS A 126 -13.64 -10.68 5.73
N ALA A 127 -13.65 -9.44 6.14
CA ALA A 127 -13.01 -8.95 7.35
C ALA A 127 -13.92 -7.92 8.02
N LYS A 128 -13.63 -7.63 9.28
CA LYS A 128 -14.23 -6.52 10.02
C LYS A 128 -13.15 -5.50 10.31
N HIS A 129 -13.53 -4.23 10.33
CA HIS A 129 -12.60 -3.14 10.61
C HIS A 129 -13.24 -2.18 11.63
N ASP A 130 -12.44 -1.69 12.57
CA ASP A 130 -12.92 -0.80 13.63
C ASP A 130 -13.35 0.58 13.10
N ALA A 131 -12.87 0.99 11.93
CA ALA A 131 -13.18 2.27 11.29
C ALA A 131 -14.33 2.20 10.27
N PHE A 132 -14.86 0.98 9.99
CA PHE A 132 -15.88 0.79 8.94
C PHE A 132 -17.05 -0.07 9.38
#